data_451cc833457ef9056fc6e06ded09deca
#
_entry.id   451cc833457ef9056fc6e06ded09deca
#
_cell.length_a   1.000
_cell.length_b   1.000
_cell.length_c   1.000
_cell.angle_alpha   90.00
_cell.angle_beta   90.00
_cell.angle_gamma   90.00
#
_symmetry.space_group_name_H-M   'P 1'
#
loop_
_entity.id
_entity.type
_entity.pdbx_description
1 polymer ?
#
loop_
_entity_poly.entity_id
_entity_poly.type
_entity_poly.pdbx_seq_one_letter_code
_entity_poly.pdbx_strand_id
1 'polypeptide(L)'
;MSKRPNQSARVGIWSYIPFGSNPRRRSVSLPTKSAPDPFEKADRHSDRSRNTASFSLRGTLMAAGMTQSQRTRYIKTGGIVAVLLLFLYVLIPSSQPAPAAVNPSVSTGKCTKPFDSSKPLIQYALMIDAGSTGSRIHVYRFNNCGPTPELENEVFKMTEKKKGGAGLSAYADDPLAAAKSLDPLMQVAVESVPEEYQSCSPVAVKATAGLRFLGAETSDKILEAVRNHLETAYPFPVISKEQGGVEIMDGKYEGVYAWVTTNYLLGNIGTKERTPTAAVFDLGGGSTQIVFEPTFKSVAGAAVEDLAEGAHKFALNFGGRDFTLYQYSHLGYGLMKARDTIHRSIVETRHEASPTDQTWLSKPLVNPCLNTGTSLAVNVTLSDNHPLGEVVEVNMQGPKDIASAAQCRGIADKMLKKDAECQLSPCSFNGIYQPSLEKTFAQEDLFIMSYFYDRTAPLGMPESFTLRDLQDLTSTVCAGEGSWGVFDGIKDALSELRDRPEHCLDLSFMLSLLHTGYDLPLNREVKIAKKIAGNELGWCLGASLPLLSKESGWQCRVKQIS
;
A
#
# COMPACT_ATOMS: atom_id res chain seq x y z
N MET A 1 50.42 -3.19 1.46
CA MET A 1 50.36 -2.50 2.78
C MET A 1 49.96 -1.07 2.52
N SER A 2 48.71 -0.73 2.75
CA SER A 2 48.23 0.60 3.17
C SER A 2 46.72 0.47 3.40
N LYS A 3 46.30 0.59 4.64
CA LYS A 3 44.92 0.57 5.13
C LYS A 3 44.30 1.91 4.80
N ARG A 4 43.14 1.93 4.15
CA ARG A 4 42.24 3.08 4.12
C ARG A 4 41.20 2.95 5.23
N PRO A 5 40.88 4.03 5.97
CA PRO A 5 39.86 3.98 7.01
C PRO A 5 38.47 4.13 6.41
N ASN A 6 37.56 3.32 6.93
CA ASN A 6 36.14 3.32 6.66
C ASN A 6 35.52 4.55 7.34
N GLN A 7 35.07 5.54 6.58
CA GLN A 7 34.25 6.64 7.11
C GLN A 7 32.78 6.26 6.92
N SER A 8 32.19 5.77 7.99
CA SER A 8 30.72 5.68 8.09
C SER A 8 30.17 7.08 8.36
N ALA A 9 29.46 7.65 7.37
CA ALA A 9 28.68 8.85 7.55
C ALA A 9 27.51 8.57 8.51
N ARG A 10 27.57 9.18 9.68
CA ARG A 10 26.47 9.21 10.67
C ARG A 10 25.43 10.21 10.19
N VAL A 11 24.27 9.75 9.76
CA VAL A 11 23.07 10.56 9.71
C VAL A 11 22.47 10.51 11.12
N GLY A 12 22.76 11.53 11.93
CA GLY A 12 22.24 11.67 13.28
C GLY A 12 20.84 12.26 13.26
N ILE A 13 19.82 11.44 13.45
CA ILE A 13 18.44 11.90 13.67
C ILE A 13 17.90 11.44 15.05
N TRP A 14 18.64 10.63 15.81
CA TRP A 14 18.19 10.13 17.12
C TRP A 14 19.30 10.09 18.14
N SER A 15 19.19 10.89 19.20
CA SER A 15 20.17 10.97 20.27
C SER A 15 20.09 9.77 21.22
N TYR A 16 21.23 9.15 21.51
CA TYR A 16 21.45 8.16 22.58
C TYR A 16 21.42 8.82 23.96
N ILE A 17 20.72 8.21 24.92
CA ILE A 17 20.90 8.44 26.37
C ILE A 17 21.02 7.08 27.06
N PRO A 18 22.00 6.89 27.97
CA PRO A 18 22.32 5.62 28.56
C PRO A 18 21.46 5.27 29.81
N PHE A 19 21.37 3.98 30.05
CA PHE A 19 20.64 3.29 31.13
C PHE A 19 20.99 3.74 32.53
N GLY A 20 19.97 3.90 33.39
CA GLY A 20 20.05 3.98 34.83
C GLY A 20 18.95 3.12 35.47
N SER A 21 19.36 2.30 36.43
CA SER A 21 18.74 1.16 37.07
C SER A 21 17.49 1.38 37.93
N ASN A 22 16.60 0.37 37.92
CA ASN A 22 15.51 -0.09 38.80
C ASN A 22 15.63 0.24 40.33
N PRO A 23 14.64 0.07 41.27
CA PRO A 23 13.50 -0.86 41.27
C PRO A 23 12.21 -0.45 42.06
N ARG A 24 11.08 -1.11 41.94
CA ARG A 24 10.32 -1.86 42.95
C ARG A 24 8.85 -2.13 42.65
N ARG A 25 8.48 -3.37 42.84
CA ARG A 25 7.16 -4.02 42.79
C ARG A 25 6.13 -3.45 43.76
N ARG A 26 4.84 -3.50 43.40
CA ARG A 26 3.76 -3.98 44.27
C ARG A 26 2.64 -4.61 43.47
N SER A 27 2.30 -5.82 43.86
CA SER A 27 1.21 -6.68 43.44
C SER A 27 -0.12 -6.27 44.09
N VAL A 28 -1.24 -6.34 43.35
CA VAL A 28 -2.57 -6.55 43.97
C VAL A 28 -3.42 -7.42 43.01
N SER A 29 -4.04 -8.39 43.66
CA SER A 29 -4.78 -9.54 43.15
C SER A 29 -6.20 -9.26 42.66
N LEU A 30 -6.68 -10.17 41.77
CA LEU A 30 -8.03 -10.36 41.24
C LEU A 30 -9.13 -10.56 42.31
N PRO A 31 -10.41 -10.41 41.87
CA PRO A 31 -11.26 -11.59 41.95
C PRO A 31 -12.08 -11.90 40.69
N THR A 32 -12.16 -13.16 40.42
CA THR A 32 -13.02 -13.92 39.53
C THR A 32 -14.51 -13.77 39.82
N LYS A 33 -15.37 -13.71 38.81
CA LYS A 33 -16.72 -14.27 38.86
C LYS A 33 -17.15 -14.86 37.51
N SER A 34 -17.61 -16.05 37.61
CA SER A 34 -18.11 -17.03 36.67
C SER A 34 -19.44 -16.68 35.98
N ALA A 35 -19.62 -17.27 34.80
CA ALA A 35 -20.80 -17.34 33.94
C ALA A 35 -22.07 -17.90 34.62
N PRO A 36 -23.25 -17.83 33.95
CA PRO A 36 -23.72 -18.99 33.22
C PRO A 36 -24.46 -18.71 31.90
N ASP A 37 -24.39 -19.69 31.01
CA ASP A 37 -25.25 -19.96 29.87
C ASP A 37 -26.71 -20.20 30.32
N PRO A 38 -27.73 -19.90 29.48
CA PRO A 38 -28.66 -20.97 29.18
C PRO A 38 -29.19 -20.97 27.73
N PHE A 39 -29.13 -22.13 27.12
CA PHE A 39 -30.13 -22.62 26.17
C PHE A 39 -31.49 -22.79 26.85
N GLU A 40 -32.58 -22.34 26.24
CA GLU A 40 -33.80 -23.14 26.11
C GLU A 40 -34.80 -22.54 25.10
N LYS A 41 -35.41 -23.45 24.35
CA LYS A 41 -36.49 -23.24 23.37
C LYS A 41 -37.80 -22.92 24.04
N ALA A 42 -38.67 -22.15 23.43
CA ALA A 42 -40.11 -22.41 23.39
C ALA A 42 -40.83 -21.61 22.30
N ASP A 43 -41.54 -22.34 21.44
CA ASP A 43 -42.60 -21.90 20.54
C ASP A 43 -43.75 -21.21 21.28
N ARG A 44 -44.41 -20.22 20.67
CA ARG A 44 -45.86 -20.19 20.37
C ARG A 44 -46.38 -18.85 19.81
N HIS A 45 -47.10 -19.02 18.71
CA HIS A 45 -48.19 -18.25 18.13
C HIS A 45 -48.73 -17.00 18.86
N SER A 46 -48.93 -15.90 18.15
CA SER A 46 -50.26 -15.42 17.72
C SER A 46 -50.18 -14.09 16.95
N ASP A 47 -50.80 -14.12 15.79
CA ASP A 47 -51.60 -13.12 15.09
C ASP A 47 -51.67 -11.67 15.63
N ARG A 48 -51.38 -10.71 14.78
CA ARG A 48 -52.30 -9.68 14.27
C ARG A 48 -51.65 -8.57 13.46
N SER A 49 -52.05 -8.58 12.17
CA SER A 49 -52.62 -7.45 11.45
C SER A 49 -51.71 -6.27 11.09
N ARG A 50 -51.34 -6.24 9.81
CA ARG A 50 -51.57 -5.18 8.81
C ARG A 50 -51.20 -3.75 9.17
N ASN A 51 -50.17 -3.23 8.46
CA ASN A 51 -50.41 -2.08 7.59
C ASN A 51 -49.25 -1.96 6.59
N THR A 52 -49.43 -2.52 5.40
CA THR A 52 -48.67 -2.21 4.20
C THR A 52 -49.30 -0.97 3.56
N ALA A 53 -48.63 0.16 3.64
CA ALA A 53 -48.94 1.31 2.81
C ALA A 53 -48.22 1.17 1.48
N SER A 54 -48.86 0.54 0.50
CA SER A 54 -48.48 0.59 -0.89
C SER A 54 -48.87 1.97 -1.44
N PHE A 55 -47.86 2.80 -1.78
CA PHE A 55 -48.10 4.00 -2.58
C PHE A 55 -48.32 3.59 -4.05
N SER A 56 -49.60 3.41 -4.40
CA SER A 56 -50.06 3.30 -5.79
C SER A 56 -50.21 4.70 -6.36
N LEU A 57 -49.30 5.14 -7.22
CA LEU A 57 -49.49 6.29 -8.09
C LEU A 57 -50.41 5.90 -9.25
N ARG A 58 -51.72 5.91 -9.02
CA ARG A 58 -52.72 6.02 -10.07
C ARG A 58 -53.04 7.49 -10.29
N GLY A 59 -52.22 8.16 -11.09
CA GLY A 59 -52.62 9.40 -11.75
C GLY A 59 -53.63 9.09 -12.83
N THR A 60 -54.88 9.19 -12.51
CA THR A 60 -56.01 9.16 -13.47
C THR A 60 -55.95 10.46 -14.24
N LEU A 61 -55.27 10.48 -15.39
CA LEU A 61 -55.38 11.57 -16.37
C LEU A 61 -56.75 11.49 -17.01
N MET A 62 -57.58 12.53 -16.78
CA MET A 62 -58.73 12.85 -17.57
C MET A 62 -58.32 13.01 -19.06
N ALA A 63 -58.55 11.98 -19.83
CA ALA A 63 -58.39 11.99 -21.28
C ALA A 63 -59.76 11.75 -21.92
N ALA A 64 -60.75 12.61 -21.60
CA ALA A 64 -61.99 12.69 -22.32
C ALA A 64 -61.99 13.98 -23.11
N GLY A 65 -61.83 13.87 -24.44
CA GLY A 65 -62.06 14.97 -25.39
C GLY A 65 -60.95 15.39 -26.34
N MET A 66 -59.80 14.74 -26.33
CA MET A 66 -58.76 15.11 -27.30
C MET A 66 -58.86 14.28 -28.60
N THR A 67 -58.87 14.96 -29.75
CA THR A 67 -58.81 14.33 -31.05
C THR A 67 -57.43 13.69 -31.28
N GLN A 68 -57.39 12.65 -32.13
CA GLN A 68 -56.13 11.90 -32.43
C GLN A 68 -55.01 12.82 -32.93
N SER A 69 -55.36 13.90 -33.63
CA SER A 69 -54.46 14.94 -34.13
C SER A 69 -53.84 15.76 -32.97
N GLN A 70 -54.58 16.05 -31.92
CA GLN A 70 -54.06 16.76 -30.73
C GLN A 70 -53.14 15.88 -29.93
N ARG A 71 -53.47 14.59 -29.71
CA ARG A 71 -52.58 13.63 -29.04
C ARG A 71 -51.21 13.52 -29.76
N THR A 72 -51.24 13.43 -31.12
CA THR A 72 -50.01 13.33 -31.88
C THR A 72 -49.16 14.61 -31.77
N ARG A 73 -49.78 15.78 -31.70
CA ARG A 73 -49.04 17.05 -31.45
C ARG A 73 -48.42 17.09 -30.05
N TYR A 74 -49.12 16.73 -29.04
CA TYR A 74 -48.58 16.73 -27.65
C TYR A 74 -47.45 15.70 -27.48
N ILE A 75 -47.54 14.52 -28.10
CA ILE A 75 -46.48 13.52 -28.07
C ILE A 75 -45.23 14.03 -28.83
N LYS A 76 -45.42 14.68 -29.97
CA LYS A 76 -44.30 15.26 -30.74
C LYS A 76 -43.66 16.43 -29.99
N THR A 77 -44.46 17.31 -29.39
CA THR A 77 -43.94 18.47 -28.65
C THR A 77 -43.27 17.99 -27.33
N GLY A 78 -43.86 17.03 -26.62
CA GLY A 78 -43.24 16.43 -25.44
C GLY A 78 -41.94 15.70 -25.72
N GLY A 79 -41.90 14.99 -26.89
CA GLY A 79 -40.67 14.34 -27.37
C GLY A 79 -39.56 15.34 -27.69
N ILE A 80 -39.89 16.45 -28.38
CA ILE A 80 -38.92 17.52 -28.69
C ILE A 80 -38.42 18.19 -27.41
N VAL A 81 -39.29 18.47 -26.45
CA VAL A 81 -38.89 19.05 -25.15
C VAL A 81 -38.00 18.10 -24.37
N ALA A 82 -38.32 16.80 -24.34
CA ALA A 82 -37.48 15.79 -23.68
C ALA A 82 -36.09 15.68 -24.31
N VAL A 83 -36.00 15.71 -25.66
CA VAL A 83 -34.72 15.70 -26.38
C VAL A 83 -33.93 16.98 -26.12
N LEU A 84 -34.59 18.15 -26.07
CA LEU A 84 -33.94 19.43 -25.76
C LEU A 84 -33.42 19.46 -24.32
N LEU A 85 -34.16 18.90 -23.36
CA LEU A 85 -33.72 18.79 -21.98
C LEU A 85 -32.56 17.80 -21.82
N LEU A 86 -32.59 16.69 -22.58
CA LEU A 86 -31.48 15.75 -22.63
C LEU A 86 -30.24 16.39 -23.26
N PHE A 87 -30.41 17.17 -24.32
CA PHE A 87 -29.34 17.90 -25.00
C PHE A 87 -28.73 18.99 -24.10
N LEU A 88 -29.57 19.73 -23.37
CA LEU A 88 -29.14 20.68 -22.35
C LEU A 88 -28.42 19.98 -21.19
N TYR A 89 -28.89 18.81 -20.75
CA TYR A 89 -28.23 18.02 -19.71
C TYR A 89 -26.83 17.52 -20.15
N VAL A 90 -26.66 17.16 -21.41
CA VAL A 90 -25.36 16.74 -21.98
C VAL A 90 -24.43 17.93 -22.23
N LEU A 91 -24.99 19.12 -22.49
CA LEU A 91 -24.21 20.35 -22.73
C LEU A 91 -23.85 21.11 -21.44
N ILE A 92 -24.46 20.77 -20.30
CA ILE A 92 -24.00 21.27 -19.02
C ILE A 92 -22.69 20.51 -18.74
N PRO A 93 -21.51 21.16 -18.84
CA PRO A 93 -20.28 20.51 -18.41
C PRO A 93 -20.54 20.07 -16.97
N SER A 94 -20.41 18.77 -16.70
CA SER A 94 -20.35 18.26 -15.34
C SER A 94 -19.10 18.89 -14.71
N SER A 95 -19.27 20.10 -14.19
CA SER A 95 -18.32 20.67 -13.25
C SER A 95 -18.33 19.73 -12.06
N GLN A 96 -17.40 18.76 -12.05
CA GLN A 96 -17.01 18.18 -10.78
C GLN A 96 -16.71 19.39 -9.88
N PRO A 97 -17.25 19.45 -8.66
CA PRO A 97 -16.86 20.50 -7.75
C PRO A 97 -15.34 20.44 -7.66
N ALA A 98 -14.68 21.51 -8.08
CA ALA A 98 -13.27 21.69 -7.83
C ALA A 98 -13.07 21.40 -6.34
N PRO A 99 -12.01 20.69 -5.94
CA PRO A 99 -11.71 20.49 -4.53
C PRO A 99 -11.81 21.86 -3.88
N ALA A 100 -12.64 21.97 -2.84
CA ALA A 100 -12.96 23.23 -2.22
C ALA A 100 -11.65 23.97 -1.94
N ALA A 101 -11.50 25.15 -2.54
CA ALA A 101 -10.37 26.02 -2.27
C ALA A 101 -10.32 26.22 -0.76
N VAL A 102 -9.29 25.68 -0.12
CA VAL A 102 -9.10 25.83 1.33
C VAL A 102 -8.87 27.31 1.57
N ASN A 103 -9.84 27.96 2.20
CA ASN A 103 -9.72 29.37 2.57
C ASN A 103 -8.46 29.55 3.43
N PRO A 104 -7.54 30.46 3.08
CA PRO A 104 -6.24 30.61 3.73
C PRO A 104 -6.28 31.14 5.18
N SER A 105 -7.45 31.43 5.74
CA SER A 105 -7.62 31.97 7.09
C SER A 105 -8.12 30.99 8.13
N VAL A 106 -7.89 29.69 7.96
CA VAL A 106 -8.37 28.70 8.94
C VAL A 106 -7.35 28.57 10.06
N SER A 107 -7.61 29.24 11.20
CA SER A 107 -7.11 28.77 12.49
C SER A 107 -7.47 27.30 12.62
N THR A 108 -6.55 26.47 13.15
CA THR A 108 -6.92 25.12 13.49
C THR A 108 -8.09 25.23 14.49
N GLY A 109 -9.19 24.51 14.27
CA GLY A 109 -10.29 24.51 15.24
C GLY A 109 -9.90 23.99 16.63
N LYS A 110 -8.64 23.56 16.80
CA LYS A 110 -8.08 22.93 18.00
C LYS A 110 -7.27 23.90 18.88
N CYS A 111 -6.45 24.78 18.29
CA CYS A 111 -5.63 25.72 19.05
C CYS A 111 -5.31 26.98 18.23
N THR A 112 -4.95 28.05 18.93
CA THR A 112 -4.54 29.33 18.35
C THR A 112 -3.05 29.60 18.45
N LYS A 113 -2.30 28.73 19.17
CA LYS A 113 -0.85 28.82 19.33
C LYS A 113 -0.25 27.41 19.29
N PRO A 114 0.96 27.25 18.76
CA PRO A 114 1.65 25.96 18.76
C PRO A 114 2.04 25.57 20.20
N PHE A 115 2.11 24.27 20.45
CA PHE A 115 2.59 23.70 21.72
C PHE A 115 4.05 24.11 22.01
N ASP A 116 4.91 24.05 21.01
CA ASP A 116 6.26 24.59 21.02
C ASP A 116 6.29 25.91 20.28
N SER A 117 6.49 27.02 21.01
CA SER A 117 6.53 28.38 20.46
C SER A 117 7.61 28.62 19.39
N SER A 118 8.55 27.69 19.25
CA SER A 118 9.59 27.74 18.22
C SER A 118 9.14 27.15 16.88
N LYS A 119 7.96 26.51 16.83
CA LYS A 119 7.35 25.95 15.62
C LYS A 119 6.22 26.86 15.12
N PRO A 120 5.97 26.90 13.81
CA PRO A 120 4.76 27.55 13.30
C PRO A 120 3.52 26.73 13.69
N LEU A 121 2.34 27.38 13.75
CA LEU A 121 1.11 26.67 14.05
C LEU A 121 0.76 25.64 12.98
N ILE A 122 0.93 26.01 11.71
CA ILE A 122 0.68 25.17 10.54
C ILE A 122 1.99 24.91 9.81
N GLN A 123 2.19 23.65 9.39
CA GLN A 123 3.31 23.24 8.53
C GLN A 123 2.80 22.36 7.39
N TYR A 124 3.44 22.48 6.23
CA TYR A 124 3.25 21.57 5.11
C TYR A 124 4.53 20.78 4.86
N ALA A 125 4.35 19.56 4.36
CA ALA A 125 5.44 18.74 3.84
C ALA A 125 4.96 17.99 2.59
N LEU A 126 5.83 17.91 1.59
CA LEU A 126 5.58 17.25 0.33
C LEU A 126 6.46 16.01 0.21
N MET A 127 5.85 14.86 -0.01
CA MET A 127 6.57 13.61 -0.23
C MET A 127 6.16 13.00 -1.57
N ILE A 128 7.16 12.73 -2.42
CA ILE A 128 6.94 12.00 -3.66
C ILE A 128 7.48 10.58 -3.49
N ASP A 129 6.57 9.60 -3.60
CA ASP A 129 6.90 8.18 -3.76
C ASP A 129 7.16 7.89 -5.24
N ALA A 130 8.41 7.64 -5.59
CA ALA A 130 8.80 7.19 -6.92
C ALA A 130 8.88 5.66 -6.95
N GLY A 131 7.71 5.03 -6.99
CA GLY A 131 7.55 3.58 -7.00
C GLY A 131 7.92 2.93 -8.34
N SER A 132 8.09 1.60 -8.33
CA SER A 132 8.43 0.83 -9.54
C SER A 132 7.33 0.86 -10.63
N THR A 133 6.08 1.11 -10.26
CA THR A 133 4.91 1.07 -11.15
C THR A 133 4.26 2.43 -11.40
N GLY A 134 4.81 3.50 -10.86
CA GLY A 134 4.32 4.87 -10.98
C GLY A 134 4.76 5.74 -9.81
N SER A 135 4.62 7.05 -9.97
CA SER A 135 4.96 8.03 -8.93
C SER A 135 3.70 8.59 -8.30
N ARG A 136 3.79 8.97 -7.01
CA ARG A 136 2.69 9.55 -6.23
C ARG A 136 3.19 10.74 -5.44
N ILE A 137 2.35 11.76 -5.30
CA ILE A 137 2.61 12.87 -4.38
C ILE A 137 1.63 12.84 -3.23
N HIS A 138 2.15 13.12 -2.05
CA HIS A 138 1.40 13.38 -0.83
C HIS A 138 1.74 14.79 -0.36
N VAL A 139 0.73 15.65 -0.28
CA VAL A 139 0.82 16.99 0.29
C VAL A 139 0.15 16.95 1.64
N TYR A 140 0.94 16.99 2.69
CA TYR A 140 0.48 16.93 4.07
C TYR A 140 0.38 18.32 4.69
N ARG A 141 -0.72 18.57 5.40
CA ARG A 141 -0.91 19.73 6.26
C ARG A 141 -0.98 19.29 7.71
N PHE A 142 -0.09 19.83 8.52
CA PHE A 142 0.00 19.51 9.95
C PHE A 142 -0.29 20.74 10.79
N ASN A 143 -0.81 20.54 12.01
CA ASN A 143 -0.79 21.51 13.08
C ASN A 143 0.18 21.08 14.19
N ASN A 144 0.70 22.05 14.91
CA ASN A 144 1.59 21.87 16.04
C ASN A 144 0.87 22.18 17.38
N CYS A 145 -0.38 21.80 17.53
CA CYS A 145 -1.18 22.00 18.75
C CYS A 145 -0.72 21.05 19.89
N GLY A 146 -0.16 19.91 19.56
CA GLY A 146 0.34 18.91 20.50
C GLY A 146 1.87 18.81 20.55
N PRO A 147 2.41 17.95 21.41
CA PRO A 147 3.86 17.69 21.49
C PRO A 147 4.41 17.02 20.23
N THR A 148 3.58 16.30 19.47
CA THR A 148 3.86 15.78 18.14
C THR A 148 3.00 16.50 17.11
N PRO A 149 3.50 16.73 15.87
CA PRO A 149 2.67 17.28 14.80
C PRO A 149 1.43 16.41 14.58
N GLU A 150 0.28 17.04 14.41
CA GLU A 150 -0.99 16.36 14.13
C GLU A 150 -1.36 16.57 12.67
N LEU A 151 -1.62 15.49 11.94
CA LEU A 151 -2.08 15.55 10.56
C LEU A 151 -3.51 16.08 10.51
N GLU A 152 -3.74 17.16 9.74
CA GLU A 152 -5.06 17.75 9.53
C GLU A 152 -5.65 17.40 8.17
N ASN A 153 -4.80 17.31 7.15
CA ASN A 153 -5.23 17.04 5.79
C ASN A 153 -4.11 16.42 4.96
N GLU A 154 -4.51 15.58 4.03
CA GLU A 154 -3.67 15.02 2.99
C GLU A 154 -4.30 15.25 1.62
N VAL A 155 -3.51 15.77 0.66
CA VAL A 155 -3.88 15.74 -0.75
C VAL A 155 -2.99 14.74 -1.45
N PHE A 156 -3.63 13.79 -2.15
CA PHE A 156 -2.97 12.66 -2.80
C PHE A 156 -3.23 12.68 -4.31
N LYS A 157 -2.18 12.43 -5.10
CA LYS A 157 -2.27 12.24 -6.54
C LYS A 157 -1.27 11.19 -7.01
N MET A 158 -1.68 10.36 -7.97
CA MET A 158 -0.83 9.38 -8.63
C MET A 158 -0.73 9.67 -10.12
N THR A 159 0.41 9.34 -10.75
CA THR A 159 0.58 9.40 -12.20
C THR A 159 -0.37 8.43 -12.90
N GLU A 160 -0.99 8.87 -14.00
CA GLU A 160 -1.97 8.06 -14.72
C GLU A 160 -1.26 7.16 -15.75
N LYS A 161 -1.40 5.84 -15.64
CA LYS A 161 -0.81 4.87 -16.59
C LYS A 161 -1.21 5.14 -18.05
N LYS A 162 -2.46 5.56 -18.30
CA LYS A 162 -2.97 5.87 -19.66
C LYS A 162 -2.31 7.09 -20.31
N LYS A 163 -1.63 7.94 -19.53
CA LYS A 163 -0.93 9.14 -19.98
C LYS A 163 0.60 9.00 -19.93
N GLY A 164 1.12 7.77 -19.99
CA GLY A 164 2.55 7.51 -19.91
C GLY A 164 3.10 7.52 -18.47
N GLY A 165 2.24 7.43 -17.45
CA GLY A 165 2.63 7.40 -16.05
C GLY A 165 3.26 6.06 -15.66
N ALA A 166 4.50 5.86 -16.07
CA ALA A 166 5.36 4.77 -15.60
C ALA A 166 6.13 5.21 -14.35
N GLY A 167 6.74 4.26 -13.62
CA GLY A 167 7.72 4.60 -12.59
C GLY A 167 8.99 5.23 -13.19
N LEU A 168 9.76 5.95 -12.39
CA LEU A 168 10.99 6.62 -12.89
C LEU A 168 11.97 5.65 -13.56
N SER A 169 11.97 4.38 -13.18
CA SER A 169 12.81 3.34 -13.78
C SER A 169 12.51 3.05 -15.26
N ALA A 170 11.34 3.42 -15.75
CA ALA A 170 11.00 3.28 -17.18
C ALA A 170 11.67 4.33 -18.07
N TYR A 171 12.33 5.34 -17.48
CA TYR A 171 13.03 6.42 -18.16
C TYR A 171 14.55 6.30 -18.04
N ALA A 172 15.08 5.07 -18.00
CA ALA A 172 16.52 4.83 -17.82
C ALA A 172 17.39 5.58 -18.86
N ASP A 173 16.90 5.71 -20.10
CA ASP A 173 17.59 6.34 -21.22
C ASP A 173 17.28 7.84 -21.38
N ASP A 174 16.32 8.37 -20.60
CA ASP A 174 15.91 9.79 -20.65
C ASP A 174 15.64 10.36 -19.25
N PRO A 175 16.68 10.73 -18.49
CA PRO A 175 16.55 11.30 -17.16
C PRO A 175 15.71 12.60 -17.11
N LEU A 176 15.72 13.40 -18.19
CA LEU A 176 14.93 14.63 -18.24
C LEU A 176 13.44 14.34 -18.38
N ALA A 177 13.06 13.34 -19.19
CA ALA A 177 11.67 12.88 -19.26
C ALA A 177 11.22 12.27 -17.92
N ALA A 178 12.10 11.55 -17.20
CA ALA A 178 11.82 11.09 -15.84
C ALA A 178 11.46 12.26 -14.91
N ALA A 179 12.26 13.33 -14.90
CA ALA A 179 12.01 14.51 -14.08
C ALA A 179 10.66 15.19 -14.45
N LYS A 180 10.40 15.41 -15.73
CA LYS A 180 9.15 16.03 -16.23
C LYS A 180 7.91 15.16 -16.00
N SER A 181 8.06 13.84 -15.84
CA SER A 181 6.94 12.96 -15.51
C SER A 181 6.31 13.29 -14.15
N LEU A 182 7.00 14.03 -13.30
CA LEU A 182 6.52 14.49 -11.98
C LEU A 182 5.72 15.80 -12.05
N ASP A 183 5.74 16.54 -13.17
CA ASP A 183 5.04 17.83 -13.31
C ASP A 183 3.56 17.79 -12.93
N PRO A 184 2.75 16.78 -13.36
CA PRO A 184 1.35 16.69 -12.96
C PRO A 184 1.15 16.50 -11.44
N LEU A 185 2.15 15.95 -10.76
CA LEU A 185 2.14 15.79 -9.30
C LEU A 185 2.50 17.10 -8.60
N MET A 186 3.52 17.78 -9.09
CA MET A 186 3.96 19.06 -8.54
C MET A 186 2.93 20.18 -8.76
N GLN A 187 2.15 20.12 -9.84
CA GLN A 187 1.05 21.05 -10.05
C GLN A 187 -0.01 20.93 -8.93
N VAL A 188 -0.32 19.71 -8.48
CA VAL A 188 -1.21 19.49 -7.33
C VAL A 188 -0.64 20.13 -6.05
N ALA A 189 0.67 20.08 -5.85
CA ALA A 189 1.30 20.73 -4.70
C ALA A 189 1.16 22.27 -4.78
N VAL A 190 1.40 22.87 -5.95
CA VAL A 190 1.25 24.32 -6.18
C VAL A 190 -0.19 24.76 -5.90
N GLU A 191 -1.19 23.97 -6.32
CA GLU A 191 -2.61 24.26 -6.11
C GLU A 191 -3.08 24.03 -4.67
N SER A 192 -2.42 23.13 -3.94
CA SER A 192 -2.87 22.70 -2.60
C SER A 192 -2.21 23.45 -1.46
N VAL A 193 -0.99 23.98 -1.67
CA VAL A 193 -0.25 24.72 -0.65
C VAL A 193 -0.43 26.23 -0.88
N PRO A 194 -0.99 26.98 0.07
CA PRO A 194 -1.11 28.44 -0.06
C PRO A 194 0.24 29.10 -0.35
N GLU A 195 0.25 30.14 -1.20
CA GLU A 195 1.46 30.78 -1.71
C GLU A 195 2.43 31.19 -0.60
N GLU A 196 1.90 31.71 0.51
CA GLU A 196 2.69 32.14 1.67
C GLU A 196 3.44 30.98 2.38
N TYR A 197 3.02 29.72 2.18
CA TYR A 197 3.67 28.53 2.74
C TYR A 197 4.59 27.83 1.75
N GLN A 198 4.50 28.10 0.44
CA GLN A 198 5.24 27.33 -0.57
C GLN A 198 6.75 27.39 -0.35
N SER A 199 7.30 28.58 -0.09
CA SER A 199 8.75 28.76 0.12
C SER A 199 9.31 28.13 1.40
N CYS A 200 8.45 27.63 2.29
CA CYS A 200 8.83 26.95 3.52
C CYS A 200 8.21 25.53 3.67
N SER A 201 7.68 25.00 2.58
CA SER A 201 7.14 23.63 2.54
C SER A 201 8.15 22.71 1.87
N PRO A 202 8.87 21.86 2.63
CA PRO A 202 9.91 21.03 2.06
C PRO A 202 9.33 19.95 1.14
N VAL A 203 10.05 19.68 0.03
CA VAL A 203 9.77 18.55 -0.85
C VAL A 203 10.90 17.53 -0.81
N ALA A 204 10.54 16.27 -0.70
CA ALA A 204 11.45 15.14 -0.84
C ALA A 204 10.90 14.13 -1.84
N VAL A 205 11.81 13.47 -2.57
CA VAL A 205 11.50 12.39 -3.51
C VAL A 205 12.24 11.14 -3.05
N LYS A 206 11.50 10.10 -2.76
CA LYS A 206 12.08 8.81 -2.37
C LYS A 206 11.77 7.78 -3.44
N ALA A 207 12.80 7.33 -4.13
CA ALA A 207 12.69 6.21 -5.05
C ALA A 207 12.83 4.90 -4.28
N THR A 208 12.07 3.89 -4.71
CA THR A 208 12.04 2.58 -4.06
C THR A 208 12.69 1.49 -4.93
N ALA A 209 12.22 0.24 -4.86
CA ALA A 209 12.82 -0.90 -5.52
C ALA A 209 13.03 -0.72 -7.04
N GLY A 210 12.18 0.07 -7.73
CA GLY A 210 12.31 0.29 -9.17
C GLY A 210 13.69 0.81 -9.58
N LEU A 211 14.19 1.86 -8.92
CA LEU A 211 15.50 2.42 -9.20
C LEU A 211 16.65 1.55 -8.64
N ARG A 212 16.42 0.80 -7.55
CA ARG A 212 17.44 -0.13 -7.00
C ARG A 212 17.91 -1.16 -8.04
N PHE A 213 17.06 -1.53 -8.99
CA PHE A 213 17.38 -2.51 -10.04
C PHE A 213 18.13 -1.93 -11.24
N LEU A 214 18.17 -0.59 -11.45
CA LEU A 214 18.86 0.03 -12.60
C LEU A 214 20.37 0.17 -12.42
N GLY A 215 20.88 -0.04 -11.22
CA GLY A 215 22.27 0.24 -10.88
C GLY A 215 22.53 1.73 -10.55
N ALA A 216 23.65 2.00 -9.90
CA ALA A 216 23.93 3.31 -9.31
C ALA A 216 24.06 4.42 -10.38
N GLU A 217 24.81 4.18 -11.47
CA GLU A 217 25.09 5.22 -12.48
C GLU A 217 23.81 5.75 -13.14
N THR A 218 22.92 4.85 -13.60
CA THR A 218 21.68 5.23 -14.26
C THR A 218 20.71 5.90 -13.28
N SER A 219 20.62 5.36 -12.08
CA SER A 219 19.75 5.91 -11.03
C SER A 219 20.20 7.29 -10.59
N ASP A 220 21.51 7.52 -10.42
CA ASP A 220 22.05 8.83 -10.03
C ASP A 220 21.76 9.90 -11.08
N LYS A 221 21.84 9.57 -12.39
CA LYS A 221 21.47 10.50 -13.48
C LYS A 221 20.00 10.90 -13.41
N ILE A 222 19.10 9.95 -13.14
CA ILE A 222 17.67 10.22 -12.98
C ILE A 222 17.43 11.10 -11.76
N LEU A 223 18.00 10.76 -10.60
CA LEU A 223 17.80 11.51 -9.36
C LEU A 223 18.34 12.94 -9.46
N GLU A 224 19.48 13.14 -10.12
CA GLU A 224 20.05 14.47 -10.35
C GLU A 224 19.16 15.31 -11.28
N ALA A 225 18.65 14.73 -12.36
CA ALA A 225 17.70 15.41 -13.24
C ALA A 225 16.40 15.80 -12.51
N VAL A 226 15.87 14.91 -11.65
CA VAL A 226 14.69 15.18 -10.82
C VAL A 226 14.99 16.34 -9.85
N ARG A 227 16.12 16.31 -9.14
CA ARG A 227 16.51 17.37 -8.22
C ARG A 227 16.58 18.72 -8.92
N ASN A 228 17.38 18.81 -9.99
CA ASN A 228 17.58 20.06 -10.74
C ASN A 228 16.25 20.62 -11.29
N HIS A 229 15.37 19.74 -11.76
CA HIS A 229 14.06 20.14 -12.25
C HIS A 229 13.17 20.72 -11.14
N LEU A 230 13.10 20.06 -10.00
CA LEU A 230 12.29 20.53 -8.87
C LEU A 230 12.82 21.86 -8.31
N GLU A 231 14.14 22.03 -8.18
CA GLU A 231 14.77 23.26 -7.67
C GLU A 231 14.58 24.46 -8.60
N THR A 232 14.49 24.22 -9.91
CA THR A 232 14.40 25.32 -10.91
C THR A 232 12.98 25.64 -11.34
N ALA A 233 12.05 24.69 -11.30
CA ALA A 233 10.71 24.83 -11.84
C ALA A 233 9.63 25.13 -10.79
N TYR A 234 9.90 24.87 -9.50
CA TYR A 234 8.88 24.95 -8.45
C TYR A 234 9.32 25.80 -7.25
N PRO A 235 8.36 26.43 -6.52
CA PRO A 235 8.66 27.34 -5.41
C PRO A 235 9.00 26.60 -4.09
N PHE A 236 8.99 25.27 -4.09
CA PHE A 236 9.20 24.45 -2.90
C PHE A 236 10.69 24.17 -2.68
N PRO A 237 11.21 24.34 -1.46
CA PRO A 237 12.60 23.98 -1.17
C PRO A 237 12.78 22.45 -1.23
N VAL A 238 13.72 22.01 -2.06
CA VAL A 238 14.11 20.60 -2.14
C VAL A 238 15.06 20.27 -0.98
N ILE A 239 14.74 19.22 -0.22
CA ILE A 239 15.60 18.75 0.86
C ILE A 239 16.99 18.37 0.30
N SER A 240 18.05 18.72 1.03
CA SER A 240 19.43 18.47 0.56
C SER A 240 19.71 16.95 0.44
N LYS A 241 20.74 16.62 -0.36
CA LYS A 241 21.14 15.23 -0.57
C LYS A 241 21.61 14.60 0.75
N GLU A 242 22.31 15.36 1.59
CA GLU A 242 22.83 14.91 2.90
C GLU A 242 21.71 14.59 3.88
N GLN A 243 20.55 15.23 3.71
CA GLN A 243 19.33 15.00 4.49
C GLN A 243 18.38 14.03 3.81
N GLY A 244 18.81 13.39 2.72
CA GLY A 244 18.02 12.40 1.99
C GLY A 244 16.86 13.00 1.21
N GLY A 245 17.03 14.15 0.55
CA GLY A 245 15.94 14.84 -0.15
C GLY A 245 15.47 14.09 -1.40
N VAL A 246 16.35 13.94 -2.39
CA VAL A 246 16.07 13.16 -3.61
C VAL A 246 17.05 11.99 -3.64
N GLU A 247 16.56 10.79 -3.35
CA GLU A 247 17.42 9.61 -3.17
C GLU A 247 16.69 8.30 -3.45
N ILE A 248 17.45 7.22 -3.58
CA ILE A 248 16.92 5.86 -3.44
C ILE A 248 16.84 5.54 -1.94
N MET A 249 15.63 5.40 -1.43
CA MET A 249 15.40 5.01 -0.04
C MET A 249 15.83 3.56 0.20
N ASP A 250 16.59 3.31 1.26
CA ASP A 250 16.87 1.94 1.71
C ASP A 250 15.56 1.25 2.13
N GLY A 251 15.38 0.00 1.71
CA GLY A 251 14.16 -0.75 1.96
C GLY A 251 13.79 -0.90 3.44
N LYS A 252 14.78 -0.85 4.36
CA LYS A 252 14.52 -0.84 5.80
C LYS A 252 13.71 0.37 6.25
N TYR A 253 13.99 1.56 5.68
CA TYR A 253 13.25 2.79 6.01
C TYR A 253 11.85 2.78 5.38
N GLU A 254 11.70 2.19 4.18
CA GLU A 254 10.40 1.99 3.54
C GLU A 254 9.43 1.26 4.49
N GLY A 255 9.85 0.13 5.06
CA GLY A 255 9.05 -0.62 6.02
C GLY A 255 8.83 0.12 7.34
N VAL A 256 9.88 0.71 7.92
CA VAL A 256 9.78 1.44 9.19
C VAL A 256 8.84 2.64 9.06
N TYR A 257 8.93 3.41 7.97
CA TYR A 257 8.03 4.54 7.75
C TYR A 257 6.58 4.09 7.51
N ALA A 258 6.36 2.95 6.85
CA ALA A 258 5.03 2.36 6.72
C ALA A 258 4.46 1.97 8.10
N TRP A 259 5.29 1.40 8.98
CA TRP A 259 4.92 1.09 10.37
C TRP A 259 4.60 2.37 11.16
N VAL A 260 5.42 3.41 11.04
CA VAL A 260 5.17 4.72 11.67
C VAL A 260 3.84 5.30 11.17
N THR A 261 3.61 5.33 9.86
CA THR A 261 2.35 5.82 9.28
C THR A 261 1.15 5.10 9.88
N THR A 262 1.17 3.77 9.83
CA THR A 262 0.05 2.94 10.30
C THR A 262 -0.25 3.19 11.76
N ASN A 263 0.77 3.12 12.62
CA ASN A 263 0.59 3.26 14.05
C ASN A 263 0.29 4.71 14.48
N TYR A 264 0.78 5.69 13.74
CA TYR A 264 0.42 7.10 13.93
C TYR A 264 -1.06 7.35 13.59
N LEU A 265 -1.53 6.87 12.44
CA LEU A 265 -2.93 7.04 12.02
C LEU A 265 -3.92 6.27 12.91
N LEU A 266 -3.51 5.14 13.46
CA LEU A 266 -4.28 4.37 14.45
C LEU A 266 -4.26 5.01 15.85
N GLY A 267 -3.38 5.99 16.11
CA GLY A 267 -3.20 6.60 17.44
C GLY A 267 -2.42 5.71 18.42
N ASN A 268 -1.73 4.66 17.95
CA ASN A 268 -0.96 3.75 18.78
C ASN A 268 0.38 4.37 19.22
N ILE A 269 0.87 5.37 18.49
CA ILE A 269 2.12 6.09 18.79
C ILE A 269 1.89 7.60 18.75
N GLY A 270 2.81 8.38 19.32
CA GLY A 270 2.70 9.85 19.38
C GLY A 270 1.96 10.36 20.63
N THR A 271 1.46 9.47 21.46
CA THR A 271 0.85 9.77 22.77
C THR A 271 1.67 9.17 23.91
N LYS A 272 1.44 9.62 25.14
CA LYS A 272 2.11 9.06 26.34
C LYS A 272 1.56 7.70 26.76
N GLU A 273 0.40 7.32 26.27
CA GLU A 273 -0.23 6.04 26.59
C GLU A 273 0.47 4.91 25.84
N ARG A 274 0.70 3.79 26.52
CA ARG A 274 1.28 2.59 25.91
C ARG A 274 0.19 1.74 25.30
N THR A 275 -0.12 2.00 24.06
CA THR A 275 -0.99 1.16 23.24
C THR A 275 -0.14 0.12 22.51
N PRO A 276 -0.58 -1.15 22.40
CA PRO A 276 0.06 -2.13 21.53
C PRO A 276 0.11 -1.63 20.10
N THR A 277 1.24 -1.88 19.42
CA THR A 277 1.43 -1.44 18.06
C THR A 277 1.01 -2.52 17.07
N ALA A 278 0.54 -2.11 15.89
CA ALA A 278 0.23 -3.01 14.80
C ALA A 278 1.49 -3.39 14.02
N ALA A 279 1.55 -4.63 13.53
CA ALA A 279 2.54 -5.04 12.53
C ALA A 279 2.13 -4.56 11.13
N VAL A 280 3.11 -4.36 10.27
CA VAL A 280 2.92 -3.93 8.89
C VAL A 280 3.64 -4.86 7.94
N PHE A 281 2.91 -5.34 6.93
CA PHE A 281 3.40 -6.08 5.78
C PHE A 281 3.05 -5.29 4.53
N ASP A 282 4.05 -4.78 3.85
CA ASP A 282 3.88 -4.00 2.63
C ASP A 282 4.32 -4.82 1.42
N LEU A 283 3.42 -5.08 0.47
CA LEU A 283 3.73 -5.78 -0.77
C LEU A 283 3.80 -4.79 -1.92
N GLY A 284 5.00 -4.29 -2.19
CA GLY A 284 5.28 -3.47 -3.36
C GLY A 284 5.45 -4.27 -4.65
N GLY A 285 5.84 -3.58 -5.74
CA GLY A 285 6.12 -4.23 -7.03
C GLY A 285 7.44 -4.97 -7.09
N GLY A 286 8.50 -4.41 -6.50
CA GLY A 286 9.86 -4.96 -6.54
C GLY A 286 10.34 -5.59 -5.25
N SER A 287 9.76 -5.23 -4.11
CA SER A 287 10.12 -5.73 -2.78
C SER A 287 8.90 -5.88 -1.88
N THR A 288 9.06 -6.61 -0.79
CA THR A 288 8.09 -6.66 0.31
C THR A 288 8.78 -6.35 1.63
N GLN A 289 8.10 -5.61 2.51
CA GLN A 289 8.61 -5.22 3.82
C GLN A 289 7.77 -5.87 4.92
N ILE A 290 8.44 -6.20 6.03
CA ILE A 290 7.82 -6.64 7.28
C ILE A 290 8.41 -5.83 8.42
N VAL A 291 7.54 -5.21 9.23
CA VAL A 291 7.94 -4.45 10.42
C VAL A 291 6.95 -4.67 11.56
N PHE A 292 7.46 -5.00 12.73
CA PHE A 292 6.66 -5.12 13.94
C PHE A 292 7.51 -4.90 15.21
N GLU A 293 6.86 -4.57 16.31
CA GLU A 293 7.47 -4.49 17.65
C GLU A 293 7.29 -5.84 18.35
N PRO A 294 8.32 -6.71 18.41
CA PRO A 294 8.20 -8.03 19.00
C PRO A 294 8.05 -7.94 20.53
N THR A 295 7.13 -8.71 21.08
CA THR A 295 6.93 -8.83 22.53
C THR A 295 7.41 -10.20 22.99
N PHE A 296 8.53 -10.23 23.73
CA PHE A 296 9.05 -11.47 24.29
C PHE A 296 8.44 -11.71 25.68
N LYS A 297 7.81 -12.87 25.86
CA LYS A 297 7.23 -13.26 27.15
C LYS A 297 8.34 -13.70 28.10
N SER A 298 8.40 -13.09 29.28
CA SER A 298 9.27 -13.58 30.37
C SER A 298 8.74 -14.92 30.87
N VAL A 299 9.52 -15.97 30.73
CA VAL A 299 9.27 -17.26 31.38
C VAL A 299 9.96 -17.20 32.75
N ALA A 300 9.23 -17.52 33.82
CA ALA A 300 9.77 -17.47 35.18
C ALA A 300 11.08 -18.28 35.32
N GLY A 301 12.19 -17.59 35.63
CA GLY A 301 13.51 -18.19 35.80
C GLY A 301 14.39 -18.31 34.56
N ALA A 302 13.91 -17.92 33.38
CA ALA A 302 14.70 -17.81 32.15
C ALA A 302 15.11 -16.35 31.88
N ALA A 303 16.24 -16.15 31.20
CA ALA A 303 16.58 -14.84 30.64
C ALA A 303 15.46 -14.42 29.67
N VAL A 304 15.05 -13.13 29.72
CA VAL A 304 14.11 -12.58 28.75
C VAL A 304 14.80 -12.67 27.39
N GLU A 305 14.21 -13.43 26.46
CA GLU A 305 14.66 -13.38 25.08
C GLU A 305 14.52 -11.93 24.59
N ASP A 306 15.49 -11.45 23.84
CA ASP A 306 15.46 -10.15 23.16
C ASP A 306 15.69 -10.36 21.68
N LEU A 307 15.39 -9.35 20.88
CA LEU A 307 15.66 -9.38 19.45
C LEU A 307 17.19 -9.49 19.24
N ALA A 308 17.60 -10.48 18.44
CA ALA A 308 19.00 -10.66 18.10
C ALA A 308 19.61 -9.40 17.50
N GLU A 309 20.89 -9.17 17.73
CA GLU A 309 21.60 -8.05 17.13
C GLU A 309 21.79 -8.25 15.62
N GLY A 310 21.61 -7.20 14.85
CA GLY A 310 21.78 -7.23 13.39
C GLY A 310 21.07 -6.08 12.69
N ALA A 311 21.20 -6.04 11.37
CA ALA A 311 20.58 -5.00 10.55
C ALA A 311 19.04 -5.02 10.60
N HIS A 312 18.44 -6.12 11.05
CA HIS A 312 17.00 -6.30 11.22
C HIS A 312 16.45 -5.65 12.51
N LYS A 313 17.31 -5.31 13.47
CA LYS A 313 16.96 -4.61 14.72
C LYS A 313 16.97 -3.11 14.48
N PHE A 314 15.86 -2.44 14.71
CA PHE A 314 15.74 -1.00 14.50
C PHE A 314 15.23 -0.32 15.76
N ALA A 315 16.05 0.60 16.30
CA ALA A 315 15.65 1.44 17.44
C ALA A 315 15.03 2.73 16.91
N LEU A 316 13.84 3.05 17.39
CA LEU A 316 13.08 4.24 17.03
C LEU A 316 12.61 4.97 18.29
N ASN A 317 12.88 6.28 18.38
CA ASN A 317 12.21 7.14 19.34
C ASN A 317 11.13 7.95 18.62
N PHE A 318 9.89 7.90 19.09
CA PHE A 318 8.79 8.66 18.51
C PHE A 318 7.82 9.11 19.59
N GLY A 319 7.49 10.41 19.61
CA GLY A 319 6.58 10.97 20.60
C GLY A 319 7.05 10.83 22.06
N GLY A 320 8.37 10.71 22.28
CA GLY A 320 8.98 10.51 23.59
C GLY A 320 8.89 9.07 24.11
N ARG A 321 8.59 8.10 23.22
CA ARG A 321 8.61 6.67 23.50
C ARG A 321 9.65 5.96 22.63
N ASP A 322 10.40 5.03 23.25
CA ASP A 322 11.36 4.18 22.56
C ASP A 322 10.70 2.89 22.11
N PHE A 323 10.98 2.49 20.86
CA PHE A 323 10.53 1.26 20.22
C PHE A 323 11.74 0.45 19.76
N THR A 324 11.68 -0.85 19.92
CA THR A 324 12.62 -1.79 19.32
C THR A 324 11.85 -2.63 18.29
N LEU A 325 12.10 -2.36 17.00
CA LEU A 325 11.39 -2.99 15.91
C LEU A 325 12.23 -4.09 15.27
N TYR A 326 11.60 -5.20 14.95
CA TYR A 326 12.08 -6.07 13.88
C TYR A 326 11.68 -5.46 12.55
N GLN A 327 12.61 -5.36 11.62
CA GLN A 327 12.33 -4.93 10.26
C GLN A 327 13.14 -5.72 9.24
N TYR A 328 12.55 -6.01 8.10
CA TYR A 328 13.26 -6.52 6.93
C TYR A 328 12.58 -6.11 5.62
N SER A 329 13.40 -5.85 4.59
CA SER A 329 12.93 -5.60 3.23
C SER A 329 13.50 -6.68 2.30
N HIS A 330 12.60 -7.52 1.76
CA HIS A 330 12.94 -8.61 0.85
C HIS A 330 12.91 -8.09 -0.60
N LEU A 331 14.05 -7.60 -1.09
CA LEU A 331 14.21 -7.17 -2.49
C LEU A 331 14.08 -8.38 -3.42
N GLY A 332 13.33 -8.23 -4.52
CA GLY A 332 13.04 -9.32 -5.46
C GLY A 332 11.78 -10.13 -5.12
N TYR A 333 11.15 -9.88 -3.98
CA TYR A 333 9.92 -10.56 -3.52
C TYR A 333 8.68 -9.65 -3.54
N GLY A 334 8.70 -8.57 -4.31
CA GLY A 334 7.49 -7.81 -4.65
C GLY A 334 6.67 -8.51 -5.72
N LEU A 335 5.40 -8.12 -5.86
CA LEU A 335 4.42 -8.84 -6.70
C LEU A 335 4.84 -8.92 -8.18
N MET A 336 5.37 -7.82 -8.75
CA MET A 336 5.80 -7.83 -10.16
C MET A 336 7.02 -8.73 -10.36
N LYS A 337 7.98 -8.73 -9.42
CA LYS A 337 9.13 -9.63 -9.47
C LYS A 337 8.74 -11.09 -9.23
N ALA A 338 7.73 -11.35 -8.43
CA ALA A 338 7.18 -12.69 -8.28
C ALA A 338 6.58 -13.20 -9.60
N ARG A 339 5.81 -12.36 -10.33
CA ARG A 339 5.31 -12.70 -11.66
C ARG A 339 6.45 -13.04 -12.61
N ASP A 340 7.44 -12.15 -12.74
CA ASP A 340 8.62 -12.37 -13.59
C ASP A 340 9.30 -13.71 -13.26
N THR A 341 9.52 -13.98 -11.97
CA THR A 341 10.20 -15.20 -11.50
C THR A 341 9.38 -16.47 -11.77
N ILE A 342 8.07 -16.41 -11.54
CA ILE A 342 7.16 -17.55 -11.77
C ILE A 342 7.06 -17.84 -13.27
N HIS A 343 6.86 -16.81 -14.12
CA HIS A 343 6.83 -16.98 -15.57
C HIS A 343 8.14 -17.56 -16.09
N ARG A 344 9.29 -17.05 -15.62
CA ARG A 344 10.61 -17.58 -15.95
C ARG A 344 10.75 -19.04 -15.58
N SER A 345 10.38 -19.43 -14.35
CA SER A 345 10.52 -20.80 -13.89
C SER A 345 9.71 -21.79 -14.73
N ILE A 346 8.56 -21.37 -15.26
CA ILE A 346 7.74 -22.20 -16.15
C ILE A 346 8.40 -22.39 -17.51
N VAL A 347 8.99 -21.32 -18.07
CA VAL A 347 9.74 -21.38 -19.35
C VAL A 347 10.98 -22.24 -19.20
N GLU A 348 11.79 -22.03 -18.15
CA GLU A 348 12.99 -22.80 -17.85
C GLU A 348 12.66 -24.29 -17.66
N THR A 349 11.64 -24.63 -16.85
CA THR A 349 11.17 -26.00 -16.65
C THR A 349 10.75 -26.66 -17.97
N ARG A 350 10.08 -25.92 -18.86
CA ARG A 350 9.67 -26.45 -20.18
C ARG A 350 10.89 -26.65 -21.09
N HIS A 351 11.85 -25.75 -21.08
CA HIS A 351 13.09 -25.88 -21.84
C HIS A 351 13.94 -27.05 -21.35
N GLU A 352 14.11 -27.20 -20.02
CA GLU A 352 14.86 -28.30 -19.41
C GLU A 352 14.26 -29.68 -19.76
N ALA A 353 12.93 -29.77 -19.85
CA ALA A 353 12.25 -31.02 -20.23
C ALA A 353 12.54 -31.44 -21.69
N SER A 354 12.94 -30.52 -22.57
CA SER A 354 13.26 -30.75 -23.99
C SER A 354 14.21 -29.69 -24.53
N PRO A 355 15.49 -29.72 -24.19
CA PRO A 355 16.43 -28.63 -24.49
C PRO A 355 16.67 -28.37 -25.99
N THR A 356 16.50 -29.40 -26.83
CA THR A 356 16.71 -29.31 -28.29
C THR A 356 15.43 -29.01 -29.08
N ASP A 357 14.26 -29.19 -28.46
CA ASP A 357 12.98 -28.89 -29.09
C ASP A 357 12.51 -27.50 -28.70
N GLN A 358 12.56 -26.57 -29.64
CA GLN A 358 12.04 -25.19 -29.46
C GLN A 358 10.68 -24.98 -30.14
N THR A 359 10.09 -26.01 -30.73
CA THR A 359 8.78 -25.89 -31.45
C THR A 359 7.62 -25.49 -30.52
N TRP A 360 7.78 -25.70 -29.22
CA TRP A 360 6.81 -25.31 -28.23
C TRP A 360 6.68 -23.78 -28.06
N LEU A 361 7.68 -22.99 -28.46
CA LEU A 361 7.63 -21.52 -28.42
C LEU A 361 6.52 -20.94 -29.31
N SER A 362 6.18 -21.65 -30.39
CA SER A 362 5.07 -21.26 -31.29
C SER A 362 3.70 -21.77 -30.83
N LYS A 363 3.60 -22.43 -29.70
CA LYS A 363 2.36 -23.00 -29.14
C LYS A 363 2.06 -22.39 -27.76
N PRO A 364 0.77 -22.33 -27.36
CA PRO A 364 0.45 -21.90 -26.01
C PRO A 364 1.10 -22.80 -24.95
N LEU A 365 1.85 -22.19 -24.04
CA LEU A 365 2.46 -22.86 -22.89
C LEU A 365 1.49 -22.84 -21.70
N VAL A 366 1.16 -24.02 -21.16
CA VAL A 366 0.27 -24.09 -19.99
C VAL A 366 0.97 -23.49 -18.77
N ASN A 367 0.33 -22.50 -18.17
CA ASN A 367 0.74 -21.85 -16.93
C ASN A 367 -0.32 -22.07 -15.86
N PRO A 368 -0.05 -22.89 -14.83
CA PRO A 368 -1.01 -23.17 -13.77
C PRO A 368 -1.33 -21.95 -12.89
N CYS A 369 -0.58 -20.86 -13.05
CA CYS A 369 -0.78 -19.60 -12.32
C CYS A 369 -1.66 -18.57 -13.05
N LEU A 370 -2.14 -18.89 -14.25
CA LEU A 370 -3.18 -18.07 -14.90
C LEU A 370 -4.57 -18.59 -14.55
N ASN A 371 -5.54 -17.68 -14.51
CA ASN A 371 -6.94 -18.06 -14.33
C ASN A 371 -7.34 -19.11 -15.37
N THR A 372 -8.04 -20.16 -14.96
CA THR A 372 -8.48 -21.23 -15.87
C THR A 372 -9.22 -20.65 -17.09
N GLY A 373 -8.82 -21.10 -18.29
CA GLY A 373 -9.43 -20.68 -19.55
C GLY A 373 -8.93 -19.33 -20.12
N THR A 374 -8.03 -18.63 -19.42
CA THR A 374 -7.46 -17.36 -19.91
C THR A 374 -6.13 -17.55 -20.63
N SER A 375 -5.67 -16.52 -21.37
CA SER A 375 -4.36 -16.52 -22.03
C SER A 375 -3.68 -15.15 -21.89
N LEU A 376 -2.35 -15.16 -21.95
CA LEU A 376 -1.52 -13.96 -21.81
C LEU A 376 -0.23 -14.12 -22.61
N ALA A 377 0.09 -13.14 -23.46
CA ALA A 377 1.41 -13.03 -24.07
C ALA A 377 2.35 -12.32 -23.09
N VAL A 378 3.49 -12.93 -22.80
CA VAL A 378 4.46 -12.45 -21.82
C VAL A 378 5.86 -12.42 -22.43
N ASN A 379 6.55 -11.31 -22.25
CA ASN A 379 8.00 -11.24 -22.47
C ASN A 379 8.70 -11.70 -21.19
N VAL A 380 9.38 -12.85 -21.27
CA VAL A 380 10.08 -13.46 -20.15
C VAL A 380 11.56 -13.16 -20.28
N THR A 381 12.13 -12.47 -19.30
CA THR A 381 13.58 -12.24 -19.21
C THR A 381 14.24 -13.45 -18.58
N LEU A 382 15.17 -14.07 -19.31
CA LEU A 382 15.94 -15.23 -18.89
C LEU A 382 17.32 -14.79 -18.38
N SER A 383 18.16 -15.76 -17.98
CA SER A 383 19.55 -15.50 -17.60
C SER A 383 20.40 -15.08 -18.81
N ASP A 384 21.46 -14.32 -18.57
CA ASP A 384 22.45 -13.97 -19.58
C ASP A 384 22.98 -15.24 -20.26
N ASN A 385 23.10 -15.20 -21.59
CA ASN A 385 23.52 -16.33 -22.41
C ASN A 385 22.60 -17.57 -22.39
N HIS A 386 21.32 -17.41 -22.03
CA HIS A 386 20.36 -18.51 -22.10
C HIS A 386 20.17 -18.99 -23.56
N PRO A 387 20.06 -20.32 -23.84
CA PRO A 387 19.92 -20.84 -25.21
C PRO A 387 18.71 -20.31 -25.99
N LEU A 388 17.67 -19.83 -25.32
CA LEU A 388 16.50 -19.19 -25.93
C LEU A 388 16.65 -17.68 -26.15
N GLY A 389 17.79 -17.08 -25.77
CA GLY A 389 18.02 -15.64 -25.74
C GLY A 389 17.70 -15.00 -24.38
N GLU A 390 18.07 -13.73 -24.22
CA GLU A 390 17.87 -13.00 -22.96
C GLU A 390 16.39 -12.67 -22.70
N VAL A 391 15.62 -12.48 -23.75
CA VAL A 391 14.16 -12.21 -23.68
C VAL A 391 13.46 -13.11 -24.68
N VAL A 392 12.44 -13.82 -24.23
CA VAL A 392 11.60 -14.66 -25.08
C VAL A 392 10.12 -14.28 -24.90
N GLU A 393 9.43 -14.06 -26.02
CA GLU A 393 7.98 -13.87 -26.03
C GLU A 393 7.30 -15.25 -26.01
N VAL A 394 6.44 -15.48 -25.04
CA VAL A 394 5.71 -16.74 -24.86
C VAL A 394 4.20 -16.44 -24.68
N ASN A 395 3.36 -17.15 -25.45
CA ASN A 395 1.94 -17.13 -25.20
C ASN A 395 1.61 -18.18 -24.12
N MET A 396 1.29 -17.72 -22.91
CA MET A 396 0.90 -18.57 -21.80
C MET A 396 -0.62 -18.73 -21.73
N GLN A 397 -1.07 -19.92 -21.38
CA GLN A 397 -2.49 -20.26 -21.25
C GLN A 397 -2.76 -20.91 -19.91
N GLY A 398 -3.79 -20.44 -19.20
CA GLY A 398 -4.34 -21.11 -18.03
C GLY A 398 -4.85 -22.51 -18.36
N PRO A 399 -4.87 -23.45 -17.43
CA PRO A 399 -5.44 -24.77 -17.63
C PRO A 399 -6.87 -24.71 -18.13
N LYS A 400 -7.30 -25.72 -18.93
CA LYS A 400 -8.65 -25.69 -19.53
C LYS A 400 -9.72 -26.26 -18.59
N ASP A 401 -9.39 -27.31 -17.87
CA ASP A 401 -10.39 -28.15 -17.21
C ASP A 401 -10.11 -28.43 -15.72
N ILE A 402 -9.02 -27.91 -15.16
CA ILE A 402 -8.60 -28.22 -13.79
C ILE A 402 -8.22 -26.92 -13.07
N ALA A 403 -8.85 -26.69 -11.92
CA ALA A 403 -8.43 -25.63 -11.01
C ALA A 403 -6.99 -25.88 -10.54
N SER A 404 -6.12 -24.90 -10.73
CA SER A 404 -4.66 -25.06 -10.59
C SER A 404 -4.06 -24.31 -9.40
N ALA A 405 -4.90 -23.83 -8.48
CA ALA A 405 -4.45 -23.08 -7.30
C ALA A 405 -3.33 -23.76 -6.51
N ALA A 406 -3.42 -25.07 -6.32
CA ALA A 406 -2.41 -25.84 -5.59
C ALA A 406 -1.07 -25.92 -6.36
N GLN A 407 -1.12 -26.12 -7.69
CA GLN A 407 0.10 -26.14 -8.50
C GLN A 407 0.76 -24.76 -8.55
N CYS A 408 -0.01 -23.70 -8.75
CA CYS A 408 0.50 -22.34 -8.70
C CYS A 408 1.13 -22.02 -7.34
N ARG A 409 0.43 -22.39 -6.25
CA ARG A 409 0.95 -22.24 -4.91
C ARG A 409 2.29 -22.97 -4.72
N GLY A 410 2.41 -24.21 -5.20
CA GLY A 410 3.66 -24.97 -5.14
C GLY A 410 4.82 -24.30 -5.90
N ILE A 411 4.56 -23.59 -6.99
CA ILE A 411 5.57 -22.79 -7.70
C ILE A 411 5.96 -21.56 -6.88
N ALA A 412 4.99 -20.85 -6.32
CA ALA A 412 5.21 -19.69 -5.48
C ALA A 412 5.97 -20.05 -4.18
N ASP A 413 5.65 -21.18 -3.55
CA ASP A 413 6.36 -21.69 -2.36
C ASP A 413 7.83 -21.98 -2.67
N LYS A 414 8.14 -22.57 -3.84
CA LYS A 414 9.54 -22.82 -4.27
C LYS A 414 10.33 -21.52 -4.44
N MET A 415 9.70 -20.46 -4.95
CA MET A 415 10.34 -19.15 -5.10
C MET A 415 10.83 -18.60 -3.76
N LEU A 416 10.13 -18.89 -2.66
CA LEU A 416 10.48 -18.39 -1.33
C LEU A 416 11.76 -19.00 -0.77
N LYS A 417 12.24 -20.12 -1.32
CA LYS A 417 13.46 -20.80 -0.85
C LYS A 417 13.44 -21.04 0.66
N LYS A 418 12.35 -21.63 1.15
CA LYS A 418 12.16 -21.86 2.60
C LYS A 418 13.26 -22.73 3.20
N ASP A 419 13.87 -23.62 2.39
CA ASP A 419 14.95 -24.53 2.78
C ASP A 419 16.36 -23.89 2.67
N ALA A 420 16.46 -22.59 2.39
CA ALA A 420 17.74 -21.90 2.37
C ALA A 420 18.40 -21.94 3.76
N GLU A 421 19.75 -22.01 3.77
CA GLU A 421 20.53 -22.07 5.01
C GLU A 421 20.18 -20.92 5.95
N CYS A 422 19.78 -21.26 7.17
CA CYS A 422 19.40 -20.32 8.22
C CYS A 422 20.60 -20.11 9.16
N GLN A 423 21.34 -19.03 8.97
CA GLN A 423 22.53 -18.72 9.77
C GLN A 423 22.17 -18.27 11.19
N LEU A 424 21.08 -17.54 11.35
CA LEU A 424 20.56 -17.05 12.61
C LEU A 424 19.11 -17.51 12.77
N SER A 425 18.87 -18.51 13.62
CA SER A 425 17.53 -19.09 13.82
C SER A 425 16.70 -18.28 14.82
N PRO A 426 15.35 -18.21 14.64
CA PRO A 426 14.57 -18.77 13.53
C PRO A 426 14.62 -17.92 12.27
N CYS A 427 14.39 -18.56 11.10
CA CYS A 427 14.32 -17.85 9.82
C CYS A 427 12.92 -17.93 9.21
N SER A 428 12.55 -16.88 8.50
CA SER A 428 11.35 -16.85 7.65
C SER A 428 11.60 -17.62 6.34
N PHE A 429 11.95 -16.94 5.28
CA PHE A 429 12.27 -17.55 3.99
C PHE A 429 13.59 -16.98 3.46
N ASN A 430 14.19 -17.65 2.46
CA ASN A 430 15.48 -17.28 1.88
C ASN A 430 16.61 -17.11 2.91
N GLY A 431 16.55 -17.90 4.02
CA GLY A 431 17.56 -17.87 5.08
C GLY A 431 17.58 -16.61 5.96
N ILE A 432 16.53 -15.78 5.89
CA ILE A 432 16.49 -14.50 6.61
C ILE A 432 15.94 -14.71 8.02
N TYR A 433 16.71 -14.29 9.03
CA TYR A 433 16.28 -14.28 10.42
C TYR A 433 14.98 -13.51 10.60
N GLN A 434 14.05 -14.11 11.35
CA GLN A 434 12.81 -13.48 11.76
C GLN A 434 12.34 -14.13 13.07
N PRO A 435 12.10 -13.37 14.14
CA PRO A 435 11.52 -13.93 15.35
C PRO A 435 10.11 -14.47 15.03
N SER A 436 9.74 -15.60 15.66
CA SER A 436 8.44 -16.24 15.41
C SER A 436 7.29 -15.27 15.70
N LEU A 437 6.50 -14.94 14.68
CA LEU A 437 5.32 -14.09 14.82
C LEU A 437 4.29 -14.71 15.77
N GLU A 438 4.12 -16.03 15.76
CA GLU A 438 3.22 -16.74 16.67
C GLU A 438 3.62 -16.55 18.14
N LYS A 439 4.92 -16.50 18.43
CA LYS A 439 5.43 -16.35 19.80
C LYS A 439 5.54 -14.89 20.25
N THR A 440 5.90 -13.98 19.36
CA THR A 440 6.26 -12.60 19.70
C THR A 440 5.23 -11.57 19.25
N PHE A 441 4.25 -11.96 18.43
CA PHE A 441 3.24 -11.07 17.84
C PHE A 441 1.89 -11.80 17.58
N ALA A 442 1.38 -12.55 18.53
CA ALA A 442 0.26 -13.48 18.33
C ALA A 442 -1.13 -12.80 18.39
N GLN A 443 -1.27 -11.72 19.14
CA GLN A 443 -2.56 -11.12 19.50
C GLN A 443 -2.80 -9.75 18.87
N GLU A 444 -1.75 -9.06 18.50
CA GLU A 444 -1.81 -7.69 18.01
C GLU A 444 -2.28 -7.65 16.54
N ASP A 445 -2.79 -6.48 16.12
CA ASP A 445 -3.27 -6.25 14.76
C ASP A 445 -2.15 -6.37 13.72
N LEU A 446 -2.47 -7.03 12.60
CA LEU A 446 -1.56 -7.24 11.49
C LEU A 446 -2.14 -6.62 10.23
N PHE A 447 -1.56 -5.50 9.79
CA PHE A 447 -1.94 -4.81 8.56
C PHE A 447 -1.13 -5.29 7.37
N ILE A 448 -1.81 -5.73 6.33
CA ILE A 448 -1.24 -6.05 5.03
C ILE A 448 -1.72 -5.01 4.02
N MET A 449 -0.78 -4.33 3.34
CA MET A 449 -1.10 -3.16 2.54
C MET A 449 -0.62 -3.26 1.09
N SER A 450 -0.82 -2.18 0.32
CA SER A 450 -0.43 -2.06 -1.08
C SER A 450 -1.08 -3.12 -1.96
N TYR A 451 -0.35 -3.98 -2.64
CA TYR A 451 -0.95 -5.00 -3.50
C TYR A 451 -1.85 -6.00 -2.77
N PHE A 452 -1.66 -6.22 -1.47
CA PHE A 452 -2.62 -7.04 -0.72
C PHE A 452 -4.03 -6.45 -0.79
N TYR A 453 -4.16 -5.13 -0.56
CA TYR A 453 -5.43 -4.44 -0.70
C TYR A 453 -5.92 -4.42 -2.16
N ASP A 454 -5.04 -4.04 -3.09
CA ASP A 454 -5.40 -3.84 -4.51
C ASP A 454 -5.84 -5.14 -5.22
N ARG A 455 -5.56 -6.32 -4.66
CA ARG A 455 -5.93 -7.62 -5.24
C ARG A 455 -7.07 -8.32 -4.50
N THR A 456 -7.39 -7.91 -3.29
CA THR A 456 -8.42 -8.56 -2.47
C THR A 456 -9.68 -7.71 -2.33
N ALA A 457 -9.55 -6.42 -2.04
CA ALA A 457 -10.68 -5.52 -1.85
C ALA A 457 -11.60 -5.40 -3.08
N PRO A 458 -11.10 -5.30 -4.35
CA PRO A 458 -11.97 -5.27 -5.53
C PRO A 458 -12.81 -6.54 -5.71
N LEU A 459 -12.39 -7.66 -5.12
CA LEU A 459 -13.12 -8.93 -5.13
C LEU A 459 -14.06 -9.10 -3.93
N GLY A 460 -14.24 -8.04 -3.15
CA GLY A 460 -15.20 -8.01 -2.04
C GLY A 460 -14.67 -8.59 -0.73
N MET A 461 -13.34 -8.77 -0.57
CA MET A 461 -12.79 -9.14 0.73
C MET A 461 -13.05 -8.03 1.75
N PRO A 462 -13.50 -8.37 2.97
CA PRO A 462 -13.72 -7.39 4.04
C PRO A 462 -12.39 -6.79 4.52
N GLU A 463 -12.48 -5.70 5.31
CA GLU A 463 -11.29 -5.05 5.89
C GLU A 463 -10.50 -5.96 6.84
N SER A 464 -11.14 -7.00 7.39
CA SER A 464 -10.53 -8.02 8.23
C SER A 464 -10.96 -9.41 7.79
N PHE A 465 -10.01 -10.31 7.59
CA PHE A 465 -10.23 -11.69 7.16
C PHE A 465 -9.07 -12.60 7.60
N THR A 466 -9.29 -13.91 7.54
CA THR A 466 -8.24 -14.90 7.84
C THR A 466 -7.47 -15.31 6.59
N LEU A 467 -6.28 -15.88 6.75
CA LEU A 467 -5.55 -16.45 5.60
C LEU A 467 -6.29 -17.63 4.96
N ARG A 468 -7.23 -18.26 5.68
CA ARG A 468 -8.13 -19.29 5.12
C ARG A 468 -9.10 -18.65 4.12
N ASP A 469 -9.67 -17.48 4.45
CA ASP A 469 -10.54 -16.77 3.52
C ASP A 469 -9.77 -16.36 2.26
N LEU A 470 -8.49 -15.96 2.40
CA LEU A 470 -7.61 -15.67 1.26
C LEU A 470 -7.33 -16.95 0.43
N GLN A 471 -7.18 -18.10 1.07
CA GLN A 471 -7.01 -19.39 0.39
C GLN A 471 -8.27 -19.77 -0.43
N ASP A 472 -9.45 -19.57 0.14
CA ASP A 472 -10.72 -19.86 -0.51
C ASP A 472 -10.96 -18.89 -1.69
N LEU A 473 -10.67 -17.59 -1.52
CA LEU A 473 -10.67 -16.62 -2.60
C LEU A 473 -9.72 -17.04 -3.73
N THR A 474 -8.48 -17.42 -3.39
CA THR A 474 -7.47 -17.86 -4.36
C THR A 474 -7.97 -19.06 -5.16
N SER A 475 -8.56 -20.04 -4.49
CA SER A 475 -9.10 -21.24 -5.12
C SER A 475 -10.22 -20.91 -6.10
N THR A 476 -11.12 -20.02 -5.72
CA THR A 476 -12.25 -19.56 -6.54
C THR A 476 -11.77 -18.80 -7.79
N VAL A 477 -10.82 -17.88 -7.63
CA VAL A 477 -10.27 -17.09 -8.74
C VAL A 477 -9.51 -17.97 -9.73
N CYS A 478 -8.66 -18.88 -9.23
CA CYS A 478 -7.88 -19.79 -10.06
C CYS A 478 -8.75 -20.77 -10.86
N ALA A 479 -9.94 -21.12 -10.35
CA ALA A 479 -10.87 -22.00 -11.03
C ALA A 479 -11.48 -21.43 -12.33
N GLY A 480 -11.33 -20.11 -12.54
CA GLY A 480 -11.76 -19.44 -13.77
C GLY A 480 -13.23 -19.02 -13.76
N GLU A 481 -13.67 -18.46 -14.89
CA GLU A 481 -14.96 -17.77 -15.03
C GLU A 481 -16.18 -18.61 -14.61
N GLY A 482 -16.12 -19.92 -14.79
CA GLY A 482 -17.19 -20.84 -14.38
C GLY A 482 -17.44 -20.86 -12.85
N SER A 483 -16.48 -20.40 -12.05
CA SER A 483 -16.57 -20.34 -10.58
C SER A 483 -16.78 -18.91 -10.06
N TRP A 484 -16.78 -17.89 -10.92
CA TRP A 484 -16.83 -16.47 -10.52
C TRP A 484 -18.24 -15.94 -10.23
N GLY A 485 -19.28 -16.78 -10.35
CA GLY A 485 -20.64 -16.36 -10.00
C GLY A 485 -20.82 -15.87 -8.56
N VAL A 486 -19.90 -16.22 -7.66
CA VAL A 486 -19.88 -15.68 -6.27
C VAL A 486 -19.56 -14.18 -6.21
N PHE A 487 -18.96 -13.61 -7.27
CA PHE A 487 -18.65 -12.20 -7.38
C PHE A 487 -19.77 -11.39 -8.06
N ASP A 488 -20.88 -12.05 -8.47
CA ASP A 488 -22.03 -11.35 -9.02
C ASP A 488 -22.58 -10.34 -7.99
N GLY A 489 -22.73 -9.10 -8.44
CA GLY A 489 -23.18 -8.01 -7.56
C GLY A 489 -22.06 -7.25 -6.84
N ILE A 490 -20.81 -7.73 -6.87
CA ILE A 490 -19.64 -6.94 -6.43
C ILE A 490 -19.21 -6.05 -7.60
N LYS A 491 -19.27 -4.74 -7.38
CA LYS A 491 -18.96 -3.76 -8.41
C LYS A 491 -17.55 -4.00 -8.98
N ASP A 492 -17.44 -4.04 -10.31
CA ASP A 492 -16.21 -4.16 -11.08
C ASP A 492 -15.39 -5.46 -10.87
N ALA A 493 -15.81 -6.39 -9.97
CA ALA A 493 -15.04 -7.59 -9.65
C ALA A 493 -14.82 -8.50 -10.89
N LEU A 494 -15.86 -8.75 -11.67
CA LEU A 494 -15.75 -9.59 -12.86
C LEU A 494 -14.90 -8.95 -13.97
N SER A 495 -14.94 -7.61 -14.12
CA SER A 495 -14.06 -6.91 -15.06
C SER A 495 -12.60 -6.98 -14.60
N GLU A 496 -12.35 -6.78 -13.31
CA GLU A 496 -11.00 -6.91 -12.73
C GLU A 496 -10.39 -8.30 -12.98
N LEU A 497 -11.20 -9.37 -12.83
CA LEU A 497 -10.77 -10.74 -13.08
C LEU A 497 -10.52 -11.04 -14.56
N ARG A 498 -11.36 -10.51 -15.48
CA ARG A 498 -11.19 -10.68 -16.93
C ARG A 498 -10.00 -9.88 -17.46
N ASP A 499 -9.79 -8.68 -16.94
CA ASP A 499 -8.69 -7.79 -17.35
C ASP A 499 -7.33 -8.25 -16.78
N ARG A 500 -7.33 -9.23 -15.86
CA ARG A 500 -6.14 -9.71 -15.18
C ARG A 500 -6.04 -11.23 -15.14
N PRO A 501 -5.57 -11.86 -16.23
CA PRO A 501 -5.35 -13.31 -16.30
C PRO A 501 -4.44 -13.87 -15.18
N GLU A 502 -3.54 -13.03 -14.65
CA GLU A 502 -2.57 -13.36 -13.58
C GLU A 502 -3.13 -13.23 -12.17
N HIS A 503 -4.43 -13.00 -11.99
CA HIS A 503 -4.99 -12.80 -10.64
C HIS A 503 -4.82 -14.06 -9.75
N CYS A 504 -4.89 -15.25 -10.36
CA CYS A 504 -4.58 -16.52 -9.69
C CYS A 504 -3.13 -16.53 -9.17
N LEU A 505 -2.15 -16.06 -9.98
CA LEU A 505 -0.76 -15.93 -9.58
C LEU A 505 -0.62 -14.97 -8.40
N ASP A 506 -1.22 -13.80 -8.50
CA ASP A 506 -1.12 -12.75 -7.49
C ASP A 506 -1.57 -13.27 -6.12
N LEU A 507 -2.77 -13.84 -6.05
CA LEU A 507 -3.32 -14.36 -4.79
C LEU A 507 -2.55 -15.58 -4.27
N SER A 508 -2.10 -16.48 -5.17
CA SER A 508 -1.28 -17.64 -4.78
C SER A 508 0.04 -17.21 -4.16
N PHE A 509 0.71 -16.21 -4.76
CA PHE A 509 1.95 -15.66 -4.22
C PHE A 509 1.72 -14.97 -2.87
N MET A 510 0.67 -14.15 -2.74
CA MET A 510 0.32 -13.50 -1.47
C MET A 510 0.09 -14.51 -0.36
N LEU A 511 -0.67 -15.56 -0.64
CA LEU A 511 -0.92 -16.63 0.32
C LEU A 511 0.36 -17.41 0.67
N SER A 512 1.22 -17.68 -0.31
CA SER A 512 2.52 -18.32 -0.10
C SER A 512 3.43 -17.44 0.76
N LEU A 513 3.51 -16.15 0.46
CA LEU A 513 4.32 -15.19 1.21
C LEU A 513 3.92 -15.12 2.69
N LEU A 514 2.60 -14.99 2.96
CA LEU A 514 2.10 -14.86 4.32
C LEU A 514 2.16 -16.19 5.10
N HIS A 515 1.68 -17.29 4.49
CA HIS A 515 1.57 -18.57 5.19
C HIS A 515 2.88 -19.36 5.19
N THR A 516 3.51 -19.60 4.02
CA THR A 516 4.75 -20.37 3.92
C THR A 516 5.96 -19.49 4.25
N GLY A 517 6.01 -18.24 3.76
CA GLY A 517 7.12 -17.33 3.95
C GLY A 517 7.26 -16.87 5.39
N TYR A 518 6.24 -16.22 5.92
CA TYR A 518 6.25 -15.62 7.25
C TYR A 518 5.69 -16.53 8.36
N ASP A 519 5.37 -17.79 8.05
CA ASP A 519 4.84 -18.79 9.00
C ASP A 519 3.55 -18.38 9.72
N LEU A 520 2.71 -17.54 9.08
CA LEU A 520 1.42 -17.18 9.65
C LEU A 520 0.43 -18.35 9.52
N PRO A 521 -0.25 -18.77 10.58
CA PRO A 521 -1.23 -19.85 10.52
C PRO A 521 -2.47 -19.43 9.71
N LEU A 522 -3.14 -20.40 9.05
CA LEU A 522 -4.31 -20.12 8.20
C LEU A 522 -5.47 -19.43 8.93
N ASN A 523 -5.59 -19.61 10.22
CA ASN A 523 -6.60 -18.95 11.05
C ASN A 523 -6.15 -17.59 11.57
N ARG A 524 -4.95 -17.10 11.21
CA ARG A 524 -4.50 -15.75 11.57
C ARG A 524 -5.33 -14.72 10.83
N GLU A 525 -5.93 -13.82 11.60
CA GLU A 525 -6.64 -12.66 11.09
C GLU A 525 -5.64 -11.59 10.65
N VAL A 526 -5.91 -10.99 9.49
CA VAL A 526 -5.16 -9.87 8.91
C VAL A 526 -6.13 -8.76 8.54
N LYS A 527 -5.63 -7.53 8.52
CA LYS A 527 -6.40 -6.34 8.15
C LYS A 527 -5.85 -5.70 6.89
N ILE A 528 -6.74 -5.30 5.99
CA ILE A 528 -6.42 -4.49 4.82
C ILE A 528 -7.03 -3.11 4.96
N ALA A 529 -6.33 -2.10 4.49
CA ALA A 529 -6.87 -0.76 4.38
C ALA A 529 -6.19 -0.02 3.23
N LYS A 530 -6.96 0.81 2.51
CA LYS A 530 -6.40 1.80 1.58
C LYS A 530 -6.10 3.09 2.31
N LYS A 531 -6.99 3.43 3.26
CA LYS A 531 -6.92 4.65 4.07
C LYS A 531 -7.22 4.33 5.52
N ILE A 532 -6.58 5.08 6.42
CA ILE A 532 -6.94 5.11 7.84
C ILE A 532 -7.28 6.57 8.18
N ALA A 533 -8.41 6.80 8.82
CA ALA A 533 -8.91 8.14 9.14
C ALA A 533 -8.92 9.11 7.93
N GLY A 534 -9.20 8.59 6.73
CA GLY A 534 -9.26 9.35 5.47
C GLY A 534 -7.92 9.57 4.76
N ASN A 535 -6.79 9.22 5.37
CA ASN A 535 -5.44 9.40 4.83
C ASN A 535 -4.92 8.11 4.19
N GLU A 536 -4.16 8.24 3.10
CA GLU A 536 -3.58 7.10 2.37
C GLU A 536 -2.61 6.30 3.26
N LEU A 537 -2.75 4.98 3.20
CA LEU A 537 -1.89 4.07 3.94
C LEU A 537 -0.67 3.68 3.09
N GLY A 538 0.50 4.04 3.57
CA GLY A 538 1.80 3.80 2.93
C GLY A 538 2.91 4.34 3.82
N TRP A 539 4.11 4.48 3.30
CA TRP A 539 5.28 4.94 4.05
C TRP A 539 5.46 6.48 4.04
N CYS A 540 4.81 7.20 3.13
CA CYS A 540 5.08 8.63 2.88
C CYS A 540 4.83 9.53 4.08
N LEU A 541 3.77 9.30 4.85
CA LEU A 541 3.48 10.08 6.05
C LEU A 541 4.60 9.91 7.10
N GLY A 542 5.00 8.66 7.37
CA GLY A 542 6.09 8.36 8.29
C GLY A 542 7.41 9.01 7.88
N ALA A 543 7.71 9.00 6.57
CA ALA A 543 8.89 9.67 6.02
C ALA A 543 8.81 11.20 6.05
N SER A 544 7.61 11.78 6.11
CA SER A 544 7.40 13.23 6.16
C SER A 544 7.55 13.82 7.56
N LEU A 545 7.25 13.06 8.60
CA LEU A 545 7.31 13.55 9.98
C LEU A 545 8.69 14.09 10.40
N PRO A 546 9.82 13.44 10.06
CA PRO A 546 11.15 13.99 10.33
C PRO A 546 11.42 15.33 9.63
N LEU A 547 10.79 15.61 8.47
CA LEU A 547 10.96 16.87 7.74
C LEU A 547 10.40 18.07 8.49
N LEU A 548 9.52 17.85 9.46
CA LEU A 548 8.91 18.90 10.30
C LEU A 548 9.76 19.25 11.53
N SER A 549 10.87 18.55 11.75
CA SER A 549 11.76 18.78 12.89
C SER A 549 12.69 19.97 12.65
N LYS A 550 13.25 20.53 13.73
CA LYS A 550 14.23 21.61 13.64
C LYS A 550 15.55 21.17 12.99
N GLU A 551 15.88 19.91 13.18
CA GLU A 551 17.09 19.29 12.64
C GLU A 551 17.05 19.22 11.10
N SER A 552 15.88 19.27 10.47
CA SER A 552 15.73 19.36 9.01
C SER A 552 16.16 20.70 8.43
N GLY A 553 16.43 21.70 9.28
CA GLY A 553 16.86 23.04 8.88
C GLY A 553 15.74 23.95 8.32
N TRP A 554 14.53 23.43 8.14
CA TRP A 554 13.43 24.18 7.58
C TRP A 554 12.64 24.91 8.66
N GLN A 555 12.69 26.26 8.61
CA GLN A 555 11.88 27.14 9.44
C GLN A 555 11.00 28.00 8.53
N CYS A 556 9.71 27.84 8.67
CA CYS A 556 8.77 28.73 8.00
C CYS A 556 8.85 30.13 8.62
N ARG A 557 9.19 31.14 7.80
CA ARG A 557 9.27 32.55 8.21
C ARG A 557 7.94 33.30 8.08
N VAL A 558 6.84 32.59 7.87
CA VAL A 558 5.51 33.20 7.79
C VAL A 558 5.21 33.85 9.13
N LYS A 559 5.17 35.16 9.16
CA LYS A 559 4.64 35.91 10.30
C LYS A 559 3.14 35.62 10.34
N GLN A 560 2.72 34.82 11.29
CA GLN A 560 1.31 34.70 11.61
C GLN A 560 0.87 36.06 12.14
N ILE A 561 0.05 36.79 11.37
CA ILE A 561 -0.62 37.99 11.85
C ILE A 561 -1.70 37.48 12.81
N SER A 562 -1.50 37.80 14.09
CA SER A 562 -2.41 37.47 15.20
C SER A 562 -3.73 38.25 15.07
#